data_0fdd08df09e136a999f96734c494f67c
#
_entry.id   0fdd08df09e136a999f96734c494f67c
#
_cell.length_a   1.000
_cell.length_b   1.000
_cell.length_c   1.000
_cell.angle_alpha   90.00
_cell.angle_beta   90.00
_cell.angle_gamma   90.00
#
_symmetry.space_group_name_H-M   'P 1'
#
loop_
_entity.id
_entity.type
_entity.pdbx_description
1 polymer ?
#
loop_
_entity_poly.entity_id
_entity_poly.type
_entity_poly.pdbx_seq_one_letter_code
_entity_poly.pdbx_strand_id
1 'polypeptide(L)'
;MLSKLPVTDGFWPMIPRRPSGKYAHVVMVRETESYSLFQTDGELNVARVRMGLRPPYAAPTTRIIMFKRKQTTPERLTGREMLRRYEIVQRLKEEKEGYIQVDDCLYNEGTACTACPDCVLYGFAAGNEMSEKSKVYADTCFSITPYDLSH
;
A
#
# COMPACT_ATOMS: atom_id res chain seq x y z
N MET A 1 10.74 17.14 -4.14
CA MET A 1 9.96 16.57 -5.26
C MET A 1 8.48 16.90 -5.18
N LEU A 2 7.83 16.78 -4.02
CA LEU A 2 6.41 17.14 -3.82
C LEU A 2 6.11 18.63 -4.02
N SER A 3 7.07 19.53 -3.77
CA SER A 3 6.94 20.99 -3.98
C SER A 3 6.75 21.41 -5.44
N LYS A 4 6.92 20.49 -6.38
CA LYS A 4 6.72 20.73 -7.83
C LYS A 4 5.38 20.19 -8.35
N LEU A 5 4.58 19.56 -7.48
CA LEU A 5 3.25 19.14 -7.87
C LEU A 5 2.30 20.33 -7.72
N PRO A 6 1.49 20.66 -8.75
CA PRO A 6 0.58 21.81 -8.73
C PRO A 6 -0.64 21.57 -7.83
N VAL A 7 -0.52 20.76 -6.78
CA VAL A 7 -1.66 20.23 -5.99
C VAL A 7 -1.44 20.40 -4.49
N THR A 8 -0.64 21.38 -4.07
CA THR A 8 -0.44 21.66 -2.63
C THR A 8 -1.75 21.92 -1.89
N ASP A 9 -2.72 22.55 -2.53
CA ASP A 9 -4.04 22.82 -1.97
C ASP A 9 -4.93 21.57 -1.84
N GLY A 10 -4.54 20.48 -2.47
CA GLY A 10 -5.21 19.18 -2.38
C GLY A 10 -4.88 18.40 -1.12
N PHE A 11 -3.81 18.75 -0.40
CA PHE A 11 -3.36 18.03 0.78
C PHE A 11 -3.85 18.70 2.06
N TRP A 12 -4.13 17.86 3.05
CA TRP A 12 -4.38 18.34 4.40
C TRP A 12 -3.07 18.75 5.09
N PRO A 13 -3.06 19.79 5.89
CA PRO A 13 -1.86 20.18 6.66
C PRO A 13 -1.45 19.11 7.69
N MET A 14 -2.41 18.30 8.12
CA MET A 14 -2.19 17.13 8.98
C MET A 14 -2.96 15.94 8.44
N ILE A 15 -2.42 14.73 8.62
CA ILE A 15 -3.10 13.50 8.21
C ILE A 15 -4.27 13.25 9.18
N PRO A 16 -5.53 13.28 8.71
CA PRO A 16 -6.68 13.05 9.57
C PRO A 16 -6.75 11.58 9.99
N ARG A 17 -7.22 11.31 11.22
CA ARG A 17 -7.42 9.93 11.70
C ARG A 17 -8.44 9.16 10.87
N ARG A 18 -9.40 9.84 10.28
CA ARG A 18 -10.43 9.22 9.41
C ARG A 18 -10.29 9.76 7.98
N PRO A 19 -10.51 8.93 6.96
CA PRO A 19 -10.56 9.41 5.58
C PRO A 19 -11.59 10.53 5.46
N SER A 20 -11.21 11.63 4.85
CA SER A 20 -12.00 12.88 4.84
C SER A 20 -12.24 13.44 3.44
N GLY A 21 -12.43 12.59 2.46
CA GLY A 21 -12.89 12.99 1.14
C GLY A 21 -11.85 13.58 0.18
N LYS A 22 -10.60 13.78 0.63
CA LYS A 22 -9.49 14.15 -0.27
C LYS A 22 -8.63 12.92 -0.54
N TYR A 23 -8.43 12.60 -1.81
CA TYR A 23 -7.68 11.42 -2.25
C TYR A 23 -6.67 11.81 -3.31
N ALA A 24 -5.47 11.24 -3.21
CA ALA A 24 -4.52 11.20 -4.31
C ALA A 24 -4.60 9.81 -4.97
N HIS A 25 -4.80 9.79 -6.27
CA HIS A 25 -4.81 8.56 -7.05
C HIS A 25 -3.45 8.37 -7.71
N VAL A 26 -2.80 7.24 -7.43
CA VAL A 26 -1.54 6.87 -8.06
C VAL A 26 -1.81 5.68 -8.96
N VAL A 27 -1.67 5.87 -10.26
CA VAL A 27 -1.77 4.81 -11.26
C VAL A 27 -0.38 4.41 -11.67
N MET A 28 -0.07 3.12 -11.57
CA MET A 28 1.25 2.57 -11.89
C MET A 28 1.12 1.47 -12.93
N VAL A 29 1.99 1.53 -13.95
CA VAL A 29 2.29 0.40 -14.82
C VAL A 29 3.61 -0.19 -14.35
N ARG A 30 3.62 -1.49 -14.09
CA ARG A 30 4.80 -2.23 -13.62
C ARG A 30 5.18 -3.27 -14.66
N GLU A 31 6.46 -3.37 -14.91
CA GLU A 31 7.05 -4.41 -15.73
C GLU A 31 7.78 -5.40 -14.84
N THR A 32 7.68 -6.70 -15.15
CA THR A 32 8.42 -7.74 -14.43
C THR A 32 9.79 -7.91 -15.08
N GLU A 33 10.85 -7.92 -14.27
CA GLU A 33 12.23 -8.09 -14.78
C GLU A 33 12.60 -9.56 -15.05
N SER A 34 11.76 -10.50 -14.59
CA SER A 34 11.99 -11.94 -14.74
C SER A 34 10.66 -12.67 -14.88
N TYR A 35 10.72 -13.99 -15.05
CA TYR A 35 9.53 -14.84 -15.08
C TYR A 35 8.83 -14.83 -13.73
N SER A 36 7.88 -13.94 -13.58
CA SER A 36 7.12 -13.76 -12.35
C SER A 36 5.90 -14.67 -12.32
N LEU A 37 5.80 -15.48 -11.28
CA LEU A 37 4.69 -16.40 -11.08
C LEU A 37 3.75 -15.87 -9.99
N PHE A 38 2.56 -15.47 -10.37
CA PHE A 38 1.54 -14.99 -9.46
C PHE A 38 0.61 -16.14 -9.05
N GLN A 39 0.96 -16.80 -7.94
CA GLN A 39 0.22 -17.95 -7.42
C GLN A 39 -0.30 -17.70 -6.00
N THR A 40 -1.36 -18.42 -5.66
CA THR A 40 -1.85 -18.59 -4.30
C THR A 40 -2.25 -20.04 -4.13
N ASP A 41 -1.72 -20.69 -3.08
CA ASP A 41 -1.97 -22.11 -2.77
C ASP A 41 -1.66 -23.08 -3.95
N GLY A 42 -0.62 -22.74 -4.72
CA GLY A 42 -0.17 -23.54 -5.86
C GLY A 42 -0.92 -23.27 -7.17
N GLU A 43 -1.98 -22.48 -7.14
CA GLU A 43 -2.77 -22.13 -8.32
C GLU A 43 -2.41 -20.75 -8.86
N LEU A 44 -2.38 -20.64 -10.19
CA LEU A 44 -2.15 -19.36 -10.86
C LEU A 44 -3.32 -18.42 -10.64
N ASN A 45 -3.00 -17.20 -10.22
CA ASN A 45 -4.01 -16.18 -10.00
C ASN A 45 -4.48 -15.57 -11.33
N VAL A 46 -5.64 -15.96 -11.80
CA VAL A 46 -6.28 -15.41 -12.98
C VAL A 46 -7.70 -15.00 -12.73
N ALA A 47 -8.18 -14.03 -13.47
CA ALA A 47 -9.59 -13.64 -13.43
C ALA A 47 -10.08 -13.24 -14.84
N ARG A 48 -11.34 -13.56 -15.11
CA ARG A 48 -12.01 -13.13 -16.33
C ARG A 48 -12.67 -11.78 -16.07
N VAL A 49 -12.08 -10.73 -16.63
CA VAL A 49 -12.51 -9.35 -16.42
C VAL A 49 -12.73 -8.61 -17.73
N ARG A 50 -13.63 -7.66 -17.71
CA ARG A 50 -13.80 -6.70 -18.82
C ARG A 50 -12.87 -5.53 -18.55
N MET A 51 -11.89 -5.37 -19.41
CA MET A 51 -10.99 -4.23 -19.37
C MET A 51 -11.02 -3.53 -20.73
N GLY A 52 -11.45 -2.30 -20.75
CA GLY A 52 -11.50 -1.52 -21.97
C GLY A 52 -12.17 -0.17 -21.73
N LEU A 53 -11.89 0.76 -22.64
CA LEU A 53 -12.33 2.16 -22.53
C LEU A 53 -13.84 2.36 -22.69
N ARG A 54 -14.59 1.36 -23.18
CA ARG A 54 -16.03 1.50 -23.45
C ARG A 54 -16.80 0.21 -23.09
N PRO A 55 -17.23 0.05 -21.86
CA PRO A 55 -18.32 -0.88 -21.58
C PRO A 55 -19.57 -0.41 -22.34
N PRO A 56 -20.37 -1.30 -22.94
CA PRO A 56 -20.42 -2.76 -22.80
C PRO A 56 -19.65 -3.56 -23.84
N TYR A 57 -18.89 -2.92 -24.72
CA TYR A 57 -18.32 -3.55 -25.92
C TYR A 57 -17.01 -4.31 -25.65
N ALA A 58 -16.37 -4.09 -24.51
CA ALA A 58 -15.17 -4.85 -24.15
C ALA A 58 -15.53 -6.29 -23.81
N ALA A 59 -15.06 -7.25 -24.61
CA ALA A 59 -15.20 -8.67 -24.30
C ALA A 59 -14.45 -9.01 -23.00
N PRO A 60 -15.01 -9.89 -22.16
CA PRO A 60 -14.29 -10.36 -20.99
C PRO A 60 -13.10 -11.22 -21.41
N THR A 61 -11.93 -10.90 -20.88
CA THR A 61 -10.67 -11.59 -21.16
C THR A 61 -10.09 -12.14 -19.87
N THR A 62 -9.44 -13.29 -19.92
CA THR A 62 -8.70 -13.84 -18.78
C THR A 62 -7.38 -13.08 -18.65
N ARG A 63 -7.08 -12.62 -17.45
CA ARG A 63 -5.87 -11.85 -17.11
C ARG A 63 -5.21 -12.41 -15.88
N ILE A 64 -3.88 -12.32 -15.83
CA ILE A 64 -3.13 -12.60 -14.61
C ILE A 64 -3.42 -11.49 -13.61
N ILE A 65 -3.55 -11.86 -12.36
CA ILE A 65 -3.82 -10.92 -11.27
C ILE A 65 -2.76 -11.01 -10.17
N MET A 66 -2.41 -9.86 -9.63
CA MET A 66 -1.65 -9.77 -8.40
C MET A 66 -2.53 -9.11 -7.33
N PHE A 67 -2.93 -9.88 -6.34
CA PHE A 67 -3.79 -9.40 -5.27
C PHE A 67 -3.14 -8.26 -4.49
N LYS A 68 -3.97 -7.32 -4.05
CA LYS A 68 -3.54 -6.14 -3.28
C LYS A 68 -2.61 -6.46 -2.11
N ARG A 69 -2.88 -7.56 -1.38
CA ARG A 69 -2.04 -7.97 -0.25
C ARG A 69 -0.61 -8.34 -0.65
N LYS A 70 -0.43 -8.93 -1.84
CA LYS A 70 0.90 -9.25 -2.37
C LYS A 70 1.69 -7.99 -2.80
N GLN A 71 1.02 -6.87 -2.97
CA GLN A 71 1.65 -5.57 -3.23
C GLN A 71 1.95 -4.83 -1.94
N THR A 72 0.96 -4.67 -1.08
CA THR A 72 1.09 -3.85 0.13
C THR A 72 2.01 -4.46 1.18
N THR A 73 2.11 -5.78 1.26
CA THR A 73 3.03 -6.43 2.23
C THR A 73 4.49 -6.09 1.96
N PRO A 74 5.04 -6.28 0.75
CA PRO A 74 6.42 -5.87 0.45
C PRO A 74 6.62 -4.36 0.59
N GLU A 75 5.66 -3.54 0.19
CA GLU A 75 5.73 -2.09 0.33
C GLU A 75 5.89 -1.68 1.81
N ARG A 76 5.09 -2.26 2.69
CA ARG A 76 5.19 -2.02 4.14
C ARG A 76 6.53 -2.47 4.71
N LEU A 77 6.96 -3.69 4.38
CA LEU A 77 8.24 -4.23 4.85
C LEU A 77 9.41 -3.35 4.41
N THR A 78 9.46 -2.99 3.13
CA THR A 78 10.48 -2.10 2.58
C THR A 78 10.42 -0.70 3.22
N GLY A 79 9.23 -0.15 3.36
CA GLY A 79 9.02 1.14 4.01
C GLY A 79 9.54 1.15 5.44
N ARG A 80 9.29 0.11 6.21
CA ARG A 80 9.78 -0.03 7.59
C ARG A 80 11.28 -0.17 7.66
N GLU A 81 11.89 -0.94 6.74
CA GLU A 81 13.34 -1.03 6.65
C GLU A 81 13.97 0.33 6.33
N MET A 82 13.36 1.11 5.46
CA MET A 82 13.79 2.47 5.19
C MET A 82 13.67 3.36 6.44
N LEU A 83 12.58 3.24 7.20
CA LEU A 83 12.40 4.00 8.44
C LEU A 83 13.50 3.70 9.47
N ARG A 84 13.90 2.42 9.59
CA ARG A 84 15.01 2.00 10.45
C ARG A 84 16.34 2.53 9.94
N ARG A 85 16.62 2.31 8.66
CA ARG A 85 17.90 2.73 8.04
C ARG A 85 18.16 4.23 8.14
N TYR A 86 17.11 5.03 8.06
CA TYR A 86 17.21 6.48 8.16
C TYR A 86 16.94 7.02 9.57
N GLU A 87 16.79 6.13 10.56
CA GLU A 87 16.54 6.48 11.98
C GLU A 87 15.34 7.42 12.18
N ILE A 88 14.35 7.35 11.29
CA ILE A 88 13.21 8.28 11.30
C ILE A 88 12.40 8.14 12.58
N VAL A 89 12.20 6.91 13.07
CA VAL A 89 11.43 6.66 14.29
C VAL A 89 12.16 7.22 15.50
N GLN A 90 13.49 7.13 15.57
CA GLN A 90 14.29 7.68 16.65
C GLN A 90 14.24 9.21 16.66
N ARG A 91 14.39 9.86 15.52
CA ARG A 91 14.24 11.31 15.40
C ARG A 91 12.86 11.80 15.83
N LEU A 92 11.80 11.08 15.48
CA LEU A 92 10.44 11.40 15.90
C LEU A 92 10.26 11.27 17.43
N LYS A 93 10.99 10.36 18.08
CA LYS A 93 11.00 10.22 19.55
C LYS A 93 11.64 11.43 20.23
N GLU A 94 12.75 11.91 19.68
CA GLU A 94 13.49 13.05 20.22
C GLU A 94 12.71 14.37 20.10
N GLU A 95 11.91 14.50 19.02
CA GLU A 95 11.16 15.73 18.73
C GLU A 95 9.82 15.84 19.47
N LYS A 96 9.28 14.76 20.03
CA LYS A 96 7.95 14.75 20.66
C LYS A 96 7.98 14.13 22.06
N GLU A 97 7.88 14.97 23.07
CA GLU A 97 7.56 14.53 24.43
C GLU A 97 6.22 13.79 24.46
N GLY A 98 6.19 12.59 25.05
CA GLY A 98 4.98 11.77 25.16
C GLY A 98 4.78 10.75 24.05
N TYR A 99 5.76 10.54 23.20
CA TYR A 99 5.76 9.46 22.22
C TYR A 99 5.84 8.10 22.91
N ILE A 100 5.03 7.12 22.47
CA ILE A 100 5.09 5.77 23.02
C ILE A 100 6.50 5.22 22.78
N GLN A 101 7.20 4.87 23.85
CA GLN A 101 8.55 4.31 23.82
C GLN A 101 8.52 2.87 23.31
N VAL A 102 8.38 2.71 22.01
CA VAL A 102 8.61 1.44 21.33
C VAL A 102 9.91 1.60 20.58
N ASP A 103 10.94 0.87 20.97
CA ASP A 103 12.26 0.97 20.34
C ASP A 103 12.22 0.57 18.88
N ASP A 104 11.32 -0.33 18.51
CA ASP A 104 11.00 -0.64 17.13
C ASP A 104 9.49 -0.91 16.98
N CYS A 105 8.92 -0.53 15.85
CA CYS A 105 7.53 -0.84 15.54
C CYS A 105 7.43 -2.27 15.04
N LEU A 106 7.04 -3.19 15.92
CA LEU A 106 6.94 -4.62 15.62
C LEU A 106 5.57 -4.94 15.02
N TYR A 107 5.57 -5.32 13.76
CA TYR A 107 4.35 -5.51 12.96
C TYR A 107 3.46 -6.68 13.44
N ASN A 108 4.04 -7.72 14.01
CA ASN A 108 3.35 -8.98 14.33
C ASN A 108 3.31 -9.31 15.83
N GLU A 109 3.80 -8.43 16.69
CA GLU A 109 3.91 -8.73 18.13
C GLU A 109 2.86 -8.01 18.99
N GLY A 110 1.73 -7.66 18.39
CA GLY A 110 0.62 -7.05 19.12
C GLY A 110 0.87 -5.60 19.58
N THR A 111 2.03 -5.03 19.27
CA THR A 111 2.38 -3.65 19.59
C THR A 111 2.60 -2.82 18.33
N ALA A 112 1.97 -1.65 18.27
CA ALA A 112 2.19 -0.67 17.23
C ALA A 112 2.69 0.63 17.87
N CYS A 113 3.67 1.28 17.24
CA CYS A 113 4.15 2.56 17.74
C CYS A 113 3.14 3.71 17.56
N THR A 114 2.06 3.47 16.83
CA THR A 114 0.94 4.35 16.51
C THR A 114 1.26 5.63 15.74
N ALA A 115 2.53 5.96 15.56
CA ALA A 115 2.95 7.27 15.03
C ALA A 115 3.97 7.19 13.89
N CYS A 116 4.63 6.06 13.63
CA CYS A 116 5.51 5.96 12.48
C CYS A 116 4.69 6.01 11.16
N PRO A 117 5.31 6.41 10.04
CA PRO A 117 4.64 6.49 8.75
C PRO A 117 3.92 5.22 8.34
N ASP A 118 4.43 4.03 8.66
CA ASP A 118 3.73 2.77 8.37
C ASP A 118 2.42 2.66 9.16
N CYS A 119 2.45 2.90 10.47
CA CYS A 119 1.24 2.86 11.30
C CYS A 119 0.20 3.91 10.88
N VAL A 120 0.65 5.12 10.57
CA VAL A 120 -0.23 6.22 10.19
C VAL A 120 -0.86 6.01 8.82
N LEU A 121 -0.10 5.51 7.84
CA LEU A 121 -0.57 5.35 6.46
C LEU A 121 -1.33 4.04 6.24
N TYR A 122 -0.73 2.92 6.64
CA TYR A 122 -1.32 1.60 6.40
C TYR A 122 -2.22 1.10 7.53
N GLY A 123 -2.22 1.81 8.65
CA GLY A 123 -3.00 1.42 9.81
C GLY A 123 -2.39 0.23 10.56
N PHE A 124 -3.02 -0.11 11.66
CA PHE A 124 -2.62 -1.22 12.52
C PHE A 124 -3.82 -1.75 13.30
N ALA A 125 -3.69 -2.97 13.81
CA ALA A 125 -4.55 -3.52 14.83
C ALA A 125 -3.64 -4.17 15.89
N ALA A 126 -3.65 -3.62 17.09
CA ALA A 126 -2.82 -4.08 18.21
C ALA A 126 -3.71 -4.42 19.39
N GLY A 127 -3.87 -5.72 19.67
CA GLY A 127 -4.75 -6.20 20.71
C GLY A 127 -6.21 -5.79 20.53
N ASN A 128 -6.95 -5.71 21.61
CA ASN A 128 -8.39 -5.41 21.58
C ASN A 128 -8.73 -3.92 21.67
N GLU A 129 -7.76 -3.06 21.95
CA GLU A 129 -8.04 -1.67 22.32
C GLU A 129 -7.54 -0.62 21.33
N MET A 130 -6.57 -0.95 20.48
CA MET A 130 -6.00 0.02 19.55
C MET A 130 -6.06 -0.44 18.11
N SER A 131 -6.74 0.33 17.28
CA SER A 131 -6.72 0.13 15.83
C SER A 131 -6.78 1.45 15.08
N GLU A 132 -6.13 1.49 13.94
CA GLU A 132 -6.19 2.59 12.99
C GLU A 132 -6.47 2.05 11.59
N LYS A 133 -7.42 2.66 10.88
CA LYS A 133 -7.74 2.28 9.50
C LYS A 133 -6.63 2.70 8.55
N SER A 134 -6.36 1.86 7.56
CA SER A 134 -5.48 2.22 6.46
C SER A 134 -5.99 3.45 5.71
N LYS A 135 -5.10 4.35 5.39
CA LYS A 135 -5.32 5.51 4.51
C LYS A 135 -4.79 5.27 3.10
N VAL A 136 -4.11 4.13 2.92
CA VAL A 136 -3.65 3.65 1.62
C VAL A 136 -4.60 2.55 1.15
N TYR A 137 -5.22 2.77 0.01
CA TYR A 137 -6.11 1.82 -0.65
C TYR A 137 -5.41 1.32 -1.90
N ALA A 138 -5.04 0.05 -1.91
CA ALA A 138 -4.45 -0.60 -3.06
C ALA A 138 -5.49 -1.49 -3.74
N ASP A 139 -5.56 -1.38 -5.05
CA ASP A 139 -6.36 -2.28 -5.86
C ASP A 139 -5.55 -3.51 -6.30
N THR A 140 -6.27 -4.55 -6.70
CA THR A 140 -5.67 -5.70 -7.38
C THR A 140 -5.11 -5.26 -8.72
N CYS A 141 -3.87 -5.65 -9.02
CA CYS A 141 -3.28 -5.42 -10.35
C CYS A 141 -3.72 -6.50 -11.33
N PHE A 142 -3.86 -6.09 -12.58
CA PHE A 142 -4.19 -6.96 -13.70
C PHE A 142 -3.11 -6.86 -14.78
N SER A 143 -2.79 -7.96 -15.45
CA SER A 143 -1.93 -7.90 -16.62
C SER A 143 -2.58 -7.01 -17.69
N ILE A 144 -1.75 -6.23 -18.39
CA ILE A 144 -2.22 -5.41 -19.53
C ILE A 144 -2.60 -6.31 -20.70
N THR A 145 -1.81 -7.36 -20.93
CA THR A 145 -2.08 -8.38 -21.95
C THR A 145 -3.03 -9.46 -21.42
N PRO A 146 -3.83 -10.11 -22.28
CA PRO A 146 -4.55 -11.33 -21.96
C PRO A 146 -3.60 -12.43 -21.48
N TYR A 147 -4.14 -13.38 -20.69
CA TYR A 147 -3.37 -14.50 -20.15
C TYR A 147 -2.60 -15.27 -21.24
N ASP A 148 -3.27 -15.56 -22.36
CA ASP A 148 -2.70 -16.32 -23.49
C ASP A 148 -1.48 -15.64 -24.15
N LEU A 149 -1.26 -14.34 -23.89
CA LEU A 149 -0.17 -13.53 -24.42
C LEU A 149 0.83 -13.09 -23.33
N SER A 150 0.66 -13.57 -22.11
CA SER A 150 1.41 -13.11 -20.93
C SER A 150 2.42 -14.12 -20.39
N HIS A 151 2.75 -15.16 -21.18
CA HIS A 151 3.77 -16.19 -20.85
C HIS A 151 4.73 -16.42 -21.99
#